data_23d28ea89b2e110fb082007240bb6a28
#
_entry.id   23d28ea89b2e110fb082007240bb6a28
#
_cell.length_a   1.000
_cell.length_b   1.000
_cell.length_c   1.000
_cell.angle_alpha   90.00
_cell.angle_beta   90.00
_cell.angle_gamma   90.00
#
_symmetry.space_group_name_H-M   'P 1'
#
loop_
_entity.id
_entity.type
_entity.pdbx_description
1 polymer ?
#
loop_
_entity_poly.entity_id
_entity_poly.type
_entity_poly.pdbx_seq_one_letter_code
_entity_poly.pdbx_strand_id
1 'polypeptide(L)'
;LIALSLRWKHYVPALLAAVLLSACGGGGDSGNNAAQLTSTPAGQLTQEPGAPVLSNNIATDGFNWINYRRSQVGLAPLVRNSLIDSAAQGHTSYLNINNLVAHEQIQGKPGFTGVAPYDRIIKSGYAITSVWGEVIAGVATNSGFYMAENLITAIYHRFVIFEPLFKEGGAGSAVNSSGYAYFTTDLAGNSRYGLGLPTGQVITYPFNGQVKVATSFSSNEETPDPVPNQDVVGYPISVHANFDATLSVTAFTVRQHGSGTDLTVRLLTKSTDPINTARSVAAIIPLAPLLANTTYDVSFIGKVSGADVTRSWSFTTR
;
A
#
# COMPACT_ATOMS: atom_id res chain seq x y z
N LEU A 1 -17.48 13.45 -10.43
CA LEU A 1 -16.52 13.30 -9.33
C LEU A 1 -16.65 11.89 -8.78
N ILE A 2 -15.68 11.01 -9.07
CA ILE A 2 -15.66 9.64 -8.59
C ILE A 2 -14.55 9.57 -7.55
N ALA A 3 -14.94 9.31 -6.29
CA ALA A 3 -14.04 9.18 -5.17
C ALA A 3 -13.57 7.73 -5.02
N LEU A 4 -12.27 7.52 -4.93
CA LEU A 4 -11.68 6.32 -4.35
C LEU A 4 -11.62 6.50 -2.82
N SER A 5 -12.79 6.51 -2.19
CA SER A 5 -12.89 6.26 -0.76
C SER A 5 -13.38 4.83 -0.60
N LEU A 6 -12.57 3.95 -0.07
CA LEU A 6 -13.09 2.74 0.54
C LEU A 6 -13.98 3.19 1.69
N ARG A 7 -15.31 3.14 1.52
CA ARG A 7 -16.25 3.43 2.59
C ARG A 7 -16.20 2.28 3.59
N TRP A 8 -15.55 2.51 4.70
CA TRP A 8 -15.56 1.62 5.84
C TRP A 8 -16.79 1.90 6.68
N LYS A 9 -17.67 0.92 6.79
CA LYS A 9 -18.75 0.96 7.80
C LYS A 9 -18.15 0.48 9.12
N HIS A 10 -18.14 1.38 10.10
CA HIS A 10 -17.74 1.07 11.47
C HIS A 10 -18.66 0.01 12.08
N TYR A 11 -18.05 -1.08 12.57
CA TYR A 11 -18.58 -1.81 13.71
C TYR A 11 -17.52 -1.73 14.79
N VAL A 12 -17.81 -0.93 15.81
CA VAL A 12 -17.08 -0.95 17.09
C VAL A 12 -17.82 -1.91 18.00
N PRO A 13 -17.15 -2.90 18.59
CA PRO A 13 -17.43 -3.24 19.97
C PRO A 13 -16.22 -2.88 20.84
N ALA A 14 -16.48 -1.97 21.76
CA ALA A 14 -15.60 -1.72 22.88
C ALA A 14 -15.58 -2.96 23.79
N LEU A 15 -14.39 -3.47 24.08
CA LEU A 15 -14.15 -4.25 25.29
C LEU A 15 -12.72 -3.98 25.77
N LEU A 16 -12.64 -3.18 26.82
CA LEU A 16 -11.46 -3.08 27.67
C LEU A 16 -11.26 -4.43 28.38
N ALA A 17 -10.05 -4.98 28.29
CA ALA A 17 -9.53 -5.86 29.32
C ALA A 17 -8.02 -5.60 29.47
N ALA A 18 -7.67 -4.85 30.49
CA ALA A 18 -6.31 -4.75 30.98
C ALA A 18 -5.95 -6.08 31.69
N VAL A 19 -4.89 -6.74 31.24
CA VAL A 19 -4.22 -7.77 32.04
C VAL A 19 -2.75 -7.41 32.15
N LEU A 20 -2.38 -6.93 33.31
CA LEU A 20 -1.00 -6.86 33.77
C LEU A 20 -0.55 -8.26 34.15
N LEU A 21 0.47 -8.79 33.53
CA LEU A 21 1.21 -9.95 34.04
C LEU A 21 2.70 -9.65 33.98
N SER A 22 3.23 -9.34 35.16
CA SER A 22 4.64 -9.46 35.47
C SER A 22 4.99 -10.93 35.63
N ALA A 23 6.01 -11.42 34.94
CA ALA A 23 6.67 -12.67 35.31
C ALA A 23 8.17 -12.56 35.11
N CYS A 24 8.85 -12.78 36.19
CA CYS A 24 10.28 -12.93 36.33
C CYS A 24 10.66 -14.40 36.11
N GLY A 25 11.76 -14.66 35.39
CA GLY A 25 12.71 -15.71 35.72
C GLY A 25 12.56 -17.08 35.06
N GLY A 26 13.64 -17.53 34.43
CA GLY A 26 14.02 -18.94 34.41
C GLY A 26 14.20 -19.54 33.01
N GLY A 27 15.45 -19.86 32.67
CA GLY A 27 15.91 -20.40 31.39
C GLY A 27 15.32 -21.74 30.98
N GLY A 28 15.41 -22.02 29.71
CA GLY A 28 15.06 -23.30 29.09
C GLY A 28 15.09 -23.15 27.58
N ASP A 29 16.17 -23.61 26.99
CA ASP A 29 16.39 -23.74 25.55
C ASP A 29 15.26 -24.58 24.92
N SER A 30 14.49 -24.03 24.03
CA SER A 30 13.66 -24.77 23.10
C SER A 30 13.48 -23.87 21.86
N GLY A 31 14.14 -24.24 20.78
CA GLY A 31 14.08 -23.54 19.51
C GLY A 31 12.66 -23.43 18.96
N ASN A 32 12.04 -22.30 19.18
CA ASN A 32 10.91 -21.85 18.39
C ASN A 32 11.47 -20.92 17.29
N ASN A 33 11.59 -21.46 16.08
CA ASN A 33 11.66 -20.65 14.88
C ASN A 33 10.32 -19.93 14.71
N ALA A 34 10.08 -18.91 15.48
CA ALA A 34 9.12 -17.88 15.11
C ALA A 34 9.61 -17.28 13.80
N ALA A 35 8.89 -17.51 12.71
CA ALA A 35 9.15 -16.87 11.44
C ALA A 35 9.15 -15.36 11.70
N GLN A 36 10.34 -14.77 11.72
CA GLN A 36 10.52 -13.34 11.95
C GLN A 36 9.86 -12.63 10.78
N LEU A 37 8.78 -11.88 11.06
CA LEU A 37 8.07 -11.07 10.09
C LEU A 37 9.09 -10.22 9.32
N THR A 38 9.30 -10.54 8.06
CA THR A 38 10.38 -9.99 7.27
C THR A 38 9.93 -8.75 6.50
N SER A 39 9.51 -7.70 7.23
CA SER A 39 9.48 -6.36 6.65
C SER A 39 10.90 -6.02 6.17
N THR A 40 11.03 -5.36 5.02
CA THR A 40 12.34 -4.98 4.50
C THR A 40 12.99 -4.01 5.50
N PRO A 41 14.13 -4.32 6.12
CA PRO A 41 14.76 -3.41 7.06
C PRO A 41 15.04 -2.05 6.39
N ALA A 42 14.77 -0.96 7.08
CA ALA A 42 14.92 0.41 6.55
C ALA A 42 16.32 0.65 5.95
N GLY A 43 17.38 0.09 6.54
CA GLY A 43 18.74 0.19 6.03
C GLY A 43 19.01 -0.53 4.71
N GLN A 44 18.19 -1.51 4.31
CA GLN A 44 18.29 -2.16 3.00
C GLN A 44 17.65 -1.35 1.88
N LEU A 45 16.60 -0.58 2.18
CA LEU A 45 15.91 0.24 1.20
C LEU A 45 16.83 1.33 0.63
N THR A 46 17.67 1.94 1.47
CA THR A 46 18.62 2.98 1.03
C THR A 46 19.72 2.46 0.09
N GLN A 47 19.89 1.15 -0.02
CA GLN A 47 20.90 0.49 -0.86
C GLN A 47 20.34 0.00 -2.20
N GLU A 48 19.06 0.23 -2.47
CA GLU A 48 18.51 -0.13 -3.77
C GLU A 48 19.07 0.79 -4.87
N PRO A 49 19.44 0.24 -6.04
CA PRO A 49 19.91 1.06 -7.15
C PRO A 49 18.89 2.11 -7.58
N GLY A 50 19.30 3.37 -7.59
CA GLY A 50 18.42 4.49 -7.93
C GLY A 50 17.46 4.94 -6.82
N ALA A 51 17.59 4.39 -5.61
CA ALA A 51 16.83 4.87 -4.46
C ALA A 51 17.08 6.38 -4.22
N PRO A 52 16.05 7.14 -3.81
CA PRO A 52 16.22 8.55 -3.53
C PRO A 52 17.16 8.77 -2.34
N VAL A 53 17.79 9.94 -2.30
CA VAL A 53 18.65 10.34 -1.17
C VAL A 53 17.77 10.66 0.03
N LEU A 54 18.15 10.17 1.21
CA LEU A 54 17.46 10.46 2.47
C LEU A 54 17.57 11.95 2.81
N SER A 55 16.43 12.56 3.11
CA SER A 55 16.35 13.93 3.65
C SER A 55 16.26 13.96 5.18
N ASN A 56 16.05 12.79 5.83
CA ASN A 56 15.74 12.64 7.25
C ASN A 56 14.42 13.32 7.66
N ASN A 57 13.54 13.56 6.71
CA ASN A 57 12.17 14.02 6.94
C ASN A 57 11.21 12.93 6.46
N ILE A 58 10.46 12.32 7.38
CA ILE A 58 9.60 11.17 7.10
C ILE A 58 8.63 11.45 5.95
N ALA A 59 7.96 12.62 5.94
CA ALA A 59 7.01 12.96 4.90
C ALA A 59 7.68 13.07 3.51
N THR A 60 8.83 13.72 3.44
CA THR A 60 9.58 13.89 2.19
C THR A 60 10.14 12.56 1.71
N ASP A 61 10.76 11.81 2.61
CA ASP A 61 11.36 10.51 2.28
C ASP A 61 10.29 9.51 1.83
N GLY A 62 9.16 9.43 2.54
CA GLY A 62 8.06 8.56 2.16
C GLY A 62 7.45 8.92 0.81
N PHE A 63 7.22 10.21 0.54
CA PHE A 63 6.73 10.67 -0.75
C PHE A 63 7.70 10.38 -1.90
N ASN A 64 9.00 10.59 -1.68
CA ASN A 64 10.05 10.29 -2.65
C ASN A 64 10.13 8.77 -2.92
N TRP A 65 9.95 7.94 -1.90
CA TRP A 65 9.92 6.49 -2.05
C TRP A 65 8.71 6.02 -2.87
N ILE A 66 7.53 6.55 -2.61
CA ILE A 66 6.34 6.29 -3.44
C ILE A 66 6.63 6.63 -4.91
N ASN A 67 7.21 7.79 -5.18
CA ASN A 67 7.56 8.20 -6.54
C ASN A 67 8.62 7.29 -7.18
N TYR A 68 9.60 6.85 -6.41
CA TYR A 68 10.60 5.89 -6.86
C TYR A 68 9.94 4.58 -7.31
N ARG A 69 9.05 4.01 -6.50
CA ARG A 69 8.31 2.79 -6.85
C ARG A 69 7.36 2.98 -8.02
N ARG A 70 6.67 4.13 -8.09
CA ARG A 70 5.84 4.47 -9.25
C ARG A 70 6.65 4.52 -10.55
N SER A 71 7.83 5.11 -10.53
CA SER A 71 8.71 5.15 -11.70
C SER A 71 9.19 3.76 -12.14
N GLN A 72 9.48 2.87 -11.21
CA GLN A 72 9.89 1.50 -11.50
C GLN A 72 8.82 0.67 -12.23
N VAL A 73 7.54 0.96 -12.00
CA VAL A 73 6.43 0.33 -12.73
C VAL A 73 6.00 1.10 -13.98
N GLY A 74 6.75 2.13 -14.38
CA GLY A 74 6.48 2.93 -15.57
C GLY A 74 5.41 4.01 -15.39
N LEU A 75 5.01 4.34 -14.17
CA LEU A 75 4.14 5.47 -13.88
C LEU A 75 4.95 6.76 -13.73
N ALA A 76 4.36 7.88 -14.18
CA ALA A 76 4.94 9.18 -13.92
C ALA A 76 5.01 9.45 -12.40
N PRO A 77 6.11 10.05 -11.91
CA PRO A 77 6.16 10.55 -10.55
C PRO A 77 5.05 11.56 -10.29
N LEU A 78 4.52 11.56 -9.08
CA LEU A 78 3.57 12.56 -8.61
C LEU A 78 4.28 13.92 -8.45
N VAL A 79 3.66 14.97 -8.94
CA VAL A 79 4.11 16.34 -8.67
C VAL A 79 3.69 16.73 -7.25
N ARG A 80 4.64 17.14 -6.43
CA ARG A 80 4.33 17.55 -5.06
C ARG A 80 3.57 18.88 -5.05
N ASN A 81 2.48 18.94 -4.28
CA ASN A 81 1.61 20.11 -4.18
C ASN A 81 1.47 20.52 -2.71
N SER A 82 1.81 21.77 -2.39
CA SER A 82 1.82 22.28 -1.01
C SER A 82 0.44 22.37 -0.36
N LEU A 83 -0.63 22.51 -1.14
CA LEU A 83 -1.99 22.47 -0.62
C LEU A 83 -2.36 21.05 -0.17
N ILE A 84 -1.96 20.06 -0.97
CA ILE A 84 -2.15 18.64 -0.62
C ILE A 84 -1.24 18.27 0.57
N ASP A 85 0.01 18.78 0.64
CA ASP A 85 0.87 18.63 1.83
C ASP A 85 0.17 19.17 3.09
N SER A 86 -0.50 20.33 2.99
CA SER A 86 -1.21 20.93 4.13
C SER A 86 -2.38 20.06 4.60
N ALA A 87 -3.12 19.44 3.69
CA ALA A 87 -4.20 18.51 4.03
C ALA A 87 -3.65 17.26 4.74
N ALA A 88 -2.65 16.61 4.15
CA ALA A 88 -1.99 15.43 4.70
C ALA A 88 -1.33 15.70 6.06
N GLN A 89 -0.63 16.85 6.22
CA GLN A 89 -0.02 17.24 7.48
C GLN A 89 -1.07 17.53 8.56
N GLY A 90 -2.16 18.21 8.21
CA GLY A 90 -3.27 18.48 9.13
C GLY A 90 -3.89 17.18 9.64
N HIS A 91 -4.08 16.20 8.74
CA HIS A 91 -4.59 14.88 9.13
C HIS A 91 -3.60 14.12 10.01
N THR A 92 -2.33 14.07 9.63
CA THR A 92 -1.29 13.39 10.42
C THR A 92 -1.17 13.98 11.84
N SER A 93 -1.27 15.30 11.96
CA SER A 93 -1.29 15.97 13.25
C SER A 93 -2.50 15.57 14.10
N TYR A 94 -3.69 15.47 13.48
CA TYR A 94 -4.90 14.96 14.14
C TYR A 94 -4.72 13.52 14.64
N LEU A 95 -4.17 12.63 13.82
CA LEU A 95 -3.91 11.23 14.18
C LEU A 95 -2.98 11.15 15.40
N ASN A 96 -1.89 11.91 15.36
CA ASN A 96 -0.91 11.97 16.45
C ASN A 96 -1.51 12.50 17.76
N ILE A 97 -2.26 13.59 17.72
CA ILE A 97 -2.88 14.21 18.92
C ILE A 97 -3.90 13.26 19.54
N ASN A 98 -4.66 12.54 18.74
CA ASN A 98 -5.72 11.64 19.20
C ASN A 98 -5.25 10.18 19.37
N ASN A 99 -3.97 9.88 19.10
CA ASN A 99 -3.36 8.55 19.19
C ASN A 99 -4.19 7.46 18.49
N LEU A 100 -4.50 7.66 17.21
CA LEU A 100 -5.27 6.73 16.39
C LEU A 100 -4.80 6.70 14.93
N VAL A 101 -5.15 5.65 14.20
CA VAL A 101 -4.97 5.55 12.74
C VAL A 101 -6.35 5.33 12.12
N ALA A 102 -6.81 6.28 11.33
CA ALA A 102 -8.09 6.24 10.65
C ALA A 102 -8.12 7.25 9.50
N HIS A 103 -8.89 6.97 8.45
CA HIS A 103 -9.11 7.93 7.35
C HIS A 103 -10.06 9.07 7.72
N GLU A 104 -11.04 8.81 8.58
CA GLU A 104 -12.02 9.81 8.99
C GLU A 104 -11.62 10.49 10.30
N GLN A 105 -11.91 11.78 10.38
CA GLN A 105 -11.80 12.55 11.61
C GLN A 105 -13.19 12.76 12.25
N ILE A 106 -13.20 12.82 13.56
CA ILE A 106 -14.41 13.09 14.35
C ILE A 106 -14.49 14.58 14.67
N GLN A 107 -15.56 15.23 14.25
CA GLN A 107 -15.80 16.64 14.54
C GLN A 107 -15.80 16.90 16.05
N GLY A 108 -15.13 17.98 16.46
CA GLY A 108 -15.00 18.37 17.86
C GLY A 108 -13.78 17.77 18.57
N LYS A 109 -13.06 16.80 17.98
CA LYS A 109 -11.78 16.34 18.51
C LYS A 109 -10.64 17.32 18.23
N PRO A 110 -9.62 17.41 19.08
CA PRO A 110 -8.45 18.25 18.85
C PRO A 110 -7.80 18.01 17.48
N GLY A 111 -7.43 19.08 16.80
CA GLY A 111 -6.78 19.01 15.47
C GLY A 111 -7.72 18.69 14.30
N PHE A 112 -9.05 18.76 14.49
CA PHE A 112 -10.02 18.50 13.43
C PHE A 112 -9.86 19.47 12.25
N THR A 113 -9.69 18.91 11.05
CA THR A 113 -9.52 19.65 9.78
C THR A 113 -10.58 19.36 8.73
N GLY A 114 -11.34 18.27 8.86
CA GLY A 114 -12.40 17.82 7.96
C GLY A 114 -12.68 16.35 8.18
N VAL A 115 -13.91 15.90 7.96
CA VAL A 115 -14.32 14.50 8.26
C VAL A 115 -13.57 13.52 7.35
N ALA A 116 -13.77 13.63 6.04
CA ALA A 116 -13.18 12.74 5.06
C ALA A 116 -11.89 13.34 4.43
N PRO A 117 -11.01 12.54 3.83
CA PRO A 117 -9.85 13.04 3.08
C PRO A 117 -10.23 14.11 2.05
N TYR A 118 -11.30 13.88 1.31
CA TYR A 118 -11.85 14.85 0.36
C TYR A 118 -12.07 16.24 0.99
N ASP A 119 -12.73 16.28 2.17
CA ASP A 119 -13.04 17.54 2.86
C ASP A 119 -11.77 18.30 3.25
N ARG A 120 -10.74 17.57 3.68
CA ARG A 120 -9.44 18.14 4.07
C ARG A 120 -8.69 18.72 2.89
N ILE A 121 -8.67 17.99 1.77
CA ILE A 121 -8.01 18.42 0.53
C ILE A 121 -8.70 19.66 -0.02
N ILE A 122 -10.04 19.72 -0.07
CA ILE A 122 -10.78 20.92 -0.51
C ILE A 122 -10.56 22.08 0.46
N LYS A 123 -10.60 21.82 1.76
CA LYS A 123 -10.38 22.87 2.78
C LYS A 123 -8.98 23.48 2.71
N SER A 124 -7.98 22.73 2.27
CA SER A 124 -6.62 23.27 2.04
C SER A 124 -6.53 24.20 0.85
N GLY A 125 -7.60 24.34 0.05
CA GLY A 125 -7.66 25.15 -1.15
C GLY A 125 -7.33 24.42 -2.44
N TYR A 126 -7.07 23.10 -2.39
CA TYR A 126 -6.82 22.32 -3.59
C TYR A 126 -8.12 21.94 -4.30
N ALA A 127 -8.21 22.24 -5.60
CA ALA A 127 -9.37 21.89 -6.41
C ALA A 127 -9.24 20.46 -6.97
N ILE A 128 -9.98 19.52 -6.42
CA ILE A 128 -10.07 18.17 -6.96
C ILE A 128 -10.88 18.19 -8.26
N THR A 129 -10.26 17.77 -9.36
CA THR A 129 -10.88 17.78 -10.70
C THR A 129 -11.27 16.40 -11.20
N SER A 130 -10.73 15.31 -10.60
CA SER A 130 -11.00 13.95 -11.05
C SER A 130 -10.99 12.97 -9.89
N VAL A 131 -9.96 12.14 -9.79
CA VAL A 131 -9.77 11.11 -8.75
C VAL A 131 -8.94 11.65 -7.58
N TRP A 132 -9.15 11.10 -6.40
CA TRP A 132 -8.35 11.36 -5.21
C TRP A 132 -8.23 10.09 -4.37
N GLY A 133 -7.23 10.04 -3.50
CA GLY A 133 -7.00 8.93 -2.60
C GLY A 133 -6.13 9.33 -1.42
N GLU A 134 -6.13 8.52 -0.37
CA GLU A 134 -5.30 8.69 0.81
C GLU A 134 -4.74 7.34 1.25
N VAL A 135 -3.48 7.33 1.67
CA VAL A 135 -2.87 6.20 2.36
C VAL A 135 -2.22 6.67 3.65
N ILE A 136 -2.31 5.84 4.70
CA ILE A 136 -1.84 6.16 6.04
C ILE A 136 -1.04 4.99 6.59
N ALA A 137 0.14 5.28 7.13
CA ALA A 137 0.92 4.33 7.93
C ALA A 137 1.11 4.86 9.36
N GLY A 138 1.07 3.95 10.33
CA GLY A 138 1.39 4.23 11.72
C GLY A 138 2.27 3.11 12.26
N VAL A 139 3.54 3.42 12.65
CA VAL A 139 4.49 2.41 13.14
C VAL A 139 5.63 3.07 13.92
N ALA A 140 6.24 2.35 14.84
CA ALA A 140 7.43 2.81 15.57
C ALA A 140 8.66 2.77 14.64
N THR A 141 8.94 3.91 14.00
CA THR A 141 10.10 4.09 13.09
C THR A 141 10.39 5.57 12.86
N ASN A 142 11.59 5.88 12.41
CA ASN A 142 11.97 7.20 11.89
C ASN A 142 12.21 7.19 10.36
N SER A 143 11.86 6.10 9.68
CA SER A 143 12.14 5.93 8.25
C SER A 143 10.89 6.11 7.40
N GLY A 144 10.83 7.22 6.65
CA GLY A 144 9.78 7.43 5.64
C GLY A 144 9.79 6.39 4.53
N PHE A 145 10.97 5.91 4.12
CA PHE A 145 11.08 4.82 3.14
C PHE A 145 10.41 3.54 3.64
N TYR A 146 10.66 3.17 4.90
CA TYR A 146 10.06 2.00 5.50
C TYR A 146 8.54 2.11 5.57
N MET A 147 8.00 3.26 5.99
CA MET A 147 6.55 3.49 6.05
C MET A 147 5.90 3.40 4.67
N ALA A 148 6.51 4.01 3.65
CA ALA A 148 6.02 3.96 2.29
C ALA A 148 6.11 2.55 1.68
N GLU A 149 7.20 1.80 1.92
CA GLU A 149 7.33 0.42 1.43
C GLU A 149 6.32 -0.52 2.10
N ASN A 150 6.01 -0.32 3.39
CA ASN A 150 4.96 -1.08 4.07
C ASN A 150 3.59 -0.83 3.42
N LEU A 151 3.25 0.42 3.09
CA LEU A 151 2.03 0.75 2.36
C LEU A 151 1.99 0.11 0.96
N ILE A 152 3.13 0.05 0.27
CA ILE A 152 3.23 -0.63 -1.02
C ILE A 152 3.12 -2.15 -0.87
N THR A 153 3.60 -2.72 0.23
CA THR A 153 3.46 -4.15 0.53
C THR A 153 2.02 -4.51 0.81
N ALA A 154 1.29 -3.67 1.55
CA ALA A 154 -0.12 -3.80 1.86
C ALA A 154 -0.97 -3.63 0.59
N ILE A 155 -1.76 -4.67 0.23
CA ILE A 155 -2.32 -4.77 -1.12
C ILE A 155 -3.38 -3.71 -1.42
N TYR A 156 -4.24 -3.34 -0.47
CA TYR A 156 -5.26 -2.33 -0.70
C TYR A 156 -4.68 -0.91 -0.76
N HIS A 157 -3.66 -0.62 0.05
CA HIS A 157 -2.90 0.64 -0.04
C HIS A 157 -2.11 0.72 -1.34
N ARG A 158 -1.52 -0.40 -1.81
CA ARG A 158 -0.86 -0.49 -3.11
C ARG A 158 -1.81 -0.15 -4.26
N PHE A 159 -3.06 -0.61 -4.21
CA PHE A 159 -4.06 -0.28 -5.23
C PHE A 159 -4.27 1.23 -5.36
N VAL A 160 -4.20 1.96 -4.26
CA VAL A 160 -4.25 3.42 -4.26
C VAL A 160 -2.95 4.02 -4.78
N ILE A 161 -1.79 3.61 -4.24
CA ILE A 161 -0.49 4.20 -4.58
C ILE A 161 -0.17 4.08 -6.08
N PHE A 162 -0.55 2.97 -6.71
CA PHE A 162 -0.26 2.70 -8.12
C PHE A 162 -1.41 3.06 -9.07
N GLU A 163 -2.40 3.84 -8.62
CA GLU A 163 -3.42 4.37 -9.52
C GLU A 163 -2.78 5.27 -10.59
N PRO A 164 -2.93 4.93 -11.90
CA PRO A 164 -2.24 5.65 -12.96
C PRO A 164 -2.77 7.06 -13.23
N LEU A 165 -4.01 7.37 -12.82
CA LEU A 165 -4.60 8.70 -12.98
C LEU A 165 -4.09 9.71 -11.95
N PHE A 166 -3.45 9.28 -10.86
CA PHE A 166 -2.83 10.21 -9.93
C PHE A 166 -1.61 10.89 -10.54
N LYS A 167 -1.55 12.21 -10.40
CA LYS A 167 -0.52 13.08 -10.97
C LYS A 167 0.09 14.05 -9.96
N GLU A 168 -0.64 14.37 -8.92
CA GLU A 168 -0.19 15.23 -7.83
C GLU A 168 -0.38 14.52 -6.50
N GLY A 169 0.38 14.93 -5.51
CA GLY A 169 0.22 14.46 -4.16
C GLY A 169 0.93 15.33 -3.14
N GLY A 170 0.65 15.08 -1.90
CA GLY A 170 1.28 15.70 -0.76
C GLY A 170 1.40 14.73 0.39
N ALA A 171 2.32 15.01 1.32
CA ALA A 171 2.58 14.13 2.44
C ALA A 171 2.76 14.92 3.75
N GLY A 172 2.31 14.29 4.84
CA GLY A 172 2.51 14.78 6.20
C GLY A 172 3.09 13.70 7.11
N SER A 173 3.78 14.10 8.16
CA SER A 173 4.28 13.18 9.19
C SER A 173 4.27 13.81 10.59
N ALA A 174 4.10 12.96 11.59
CA ALA A 174 4.23 13.34 13.01
C ALA A 174 4.79 12.15 13.78
N VAL A 175 5.55 12.44 14.84
CA VAL A 175 6.09 11.42 15.74
C VAL A 175 5.68 11.78 17.17
N ASN A 176 5.12 10.83 17.89
CA ASN A 176 4.76 11.04 19.30
C ASN A 176 5.96 10.83 20.22
N SER A 177 5.77 11.11 21.51
CA SER A 177 6.83 11.00 22.53
C SER A 177 7.35 9.59 22.76
N SER A 178 6.61 8.55 22.31
CA SER A 178 7.05 7.15 22.39
C SER A 178 7.83 6.69 21.14
N GLY A 179 8.04 7.57 20.17
CA GLY A 179 8.70 7.22 18.90
C GLY A 179 7.79 6.56 17.87
N TYR A 180 6.47 6.55 18.11
CA TYR A 180 5.51 6.08 17.12
C TYR A 180 5.25 7.17 16.08
N ALA A 181 5.51 6.86 14.82
CA ALA A 181 5.37 7.79 13.70
C ALA A 181 4.06 7.55 12.94
N TYR A 182 3.49 8.65 12.48
CA TYR A 182 2.35 8.70 11.57
C TYR A 182 2.80 9.30 10.24
N PHE A 183 2.37 8.72 9.15
CA PHE A 183 2.65 9.19 7.80
C PHE A 183 1.38 9.12 6.96
N THR A 184 0.98 10.23 6.39
CA THR A 184 -0.18 10.33 5.48
C THR A 184 0.29 10.83 4.14
N THR A 185 -0.20 10.21 3.05
CA THR A 185 -0.05 10.73 1.69
C THR A 185 -1.41 10.85 1.05
N ASP A 186 -1.77 12.09 0.69
CA ASP A 186 -2.92 12.41 -0.14
C ASP A 186 -2.51 12.49 -1.61
N LEU A 187 -3.34 11.96 -2.49
CA LEU A 187 -3.10 11.77 -3.92
C LEU A 187 -4.26 12.37 -4.72
N ALA A 188 -3.95 12.98 -5.86
CA ALA A 188 -4.97 13.58 -6.72
C ALA A 188 -4.66 13.40 -8.20
N GLY A 189 -5.71 13.22 -9.01
CA GLY A 189 -5.63 13.28 -10.46
C GLY A 189 -5.63 14.73 -10.93
N ASN A 190 -4.76 15.04 -11.91
CA ASN A 190 -4.71 16.34 -12.57
C ASN A 190 -4.31 16.14 -14.04
N SER A 191 -5.27 16.36 -14.95
CA SER A 191 -5.06 16.17 -16.39
C SER A 191 -3.99 17.08 -17.02
N ARG A 192 -3.60 18.19 -16.34
CA ARG A 192 -2.49 19.05 -16.77
C ARG A 192 -1.17 18.28 -16.87
N TYR A 193 -0.96 17.28 -16.02
CA TYR A 193 0.26 16.46 -15.98
C TYR A 193 0.12 15.16 -16.76
N GLY A 194 -0.82 15.09 -17.68
CA GLY A 194 -1.05 13.96 -18.57
C GLY A 194 -2.19 13.04 -18.13
N LEU A 195 -2.47 12.10 -19.00
CA LEU A 195 -3.47 11.06 -18.80
C LEU A 195 -2.86 9.88 -18.01
N GLY A 196 -3.70 8.92 -17.64
CA GLY A 196 -3.27 7.63 -17.11
C GLY A 196 -2.60 6.77 -18.18
N LEU A 197 -2.72 5.46 -18.05
CA LEU A 197 -2.22 4.51 -19.03
C LEU A 197 -3.03 4.58 -20.33
N PRO A 198 -2.43 4.30 -21.48
CA PRO A 198 -3.17 4.06 -22.72
C PRO A 198 -4.21 2.95 -22.54
N THR A 199 -5.28 3.01 -23.34
CA THR A 199 -6.35 1.99 -23.31
C THR A 199 -5.77 0.59 -23.53
N GLY A 200 -6.22 -0.39 -22.74
CA GLY A 200 -5.75 -1.77 -22.82
C GLY A 200 -4.38 -2.02 -22.21
N GLN A 201 -3.79 -1.05 -21.53
CA GLN A 201 -2.53 -1.24 -20.81
C GLN A 201 -2.73 -1.41 -19.30
N VAL A 202 -1.77 -2.12 -18.71
CA VAL A 202 -1.68 -2.36 -17.25
C VAL A 202 -0.23 -2.22 -16.79
N ILE A 203 -0.04 -1.85 -15.54
CA ILE A 203 1.22 -2.07 -14.83
C ILE A 203 1.11 -3.30 -13.95
N THR A 204 2.25 -3.87 -13.59
CA THR A 204 2.37 -5.06 -12.75
C THR A 204 3.30 -4.79 -11.58
N TYR A 205 3.00 -5.39 -10.41
CA TYR A 205 3.91 -5.33 -9.26
C TYR A 205 3.88 -6.67 -8.49
N PRO A 206 5.03 -7.26 -8.09
CA PRO A 206 6.40 -6.78 -8.37
C PRO A 206 6.61 -6.55 -9.87
N PHE A 207 7.46 -5.58 -10.25
CA PHE A 207 7.73 -5.32 -11.67
C PHE A 207 8.65 -6.39 -12.28
N ASN A 208 8.68 -6.48 -13.61
CA ASN A 208 9.50 -7.48 -14.28
C ASN A 208 10.99 -7.30 -13.98
N GLY A 209 11.63 -8.37 -13.50
CA GLY A 209 13.03 -8.38 -13.10
C GLY A 209 13.31 -7.77 -11.73
N GLN A 210 12.27 -7.42 -10.94
CA GLN A 210 12.50 -6.92 -9.57
C GLN A 210 13.19 -7.98 -8.73
N VAL A 211 14.22 -7.55 -8.01
CA VAL A 211 14.99 -8.40 -7.08
C VAL A 211 14.75 -7.99 -5.64
N LYS A 212 15.13 -8.82 -4.70
CA LYS A 212 14.98 -8.60 -3.25
C LYS A 212 13.53 -8.34 -2.79
N VAL A 213 12.56 -8.89 -3.50
CA VAL A 213 11.16 -8.85 -3.09
C VAL A 213 11.00 -9.59 -1.77
N ALA A 214 10.19 -9.09 -0.86
CA ALA A 214 9.90 -9.76 0.39
C ALA A 214 9.26 -11.14 0.14
N THR A 215 9.57 -12.12 0.98
CA THR A 215 9.01 -13.46 0.86
C THR A 215 7.57 -13.55 1.38
N SER A 216 7.18 -12.62 2.25
CA SER A 216 5.91 -12.68 2.97
C SER A 216 5.27 -11.30 3.14
N PHE A 217 4.01 -11.34 3.50
CA PHE A 217 3.14 -10.24 3.84
C PHE A 217 2.31 -10.59 5.08
N SER A 218 2.23 -9.68 6.05
CA SER A 218 1.38 -9.85 7.24
C SER A 218 -0.03 -9.38 6.93
N SER A 219 -0.88 -10.30 6.52
CA SER A 219 -2.24 -10.02 6.05
C SER A 219 -3.09 -9.35 7.13
N ASN A 220 -2.99 -9.79 8.38
CA ASN A 220 -3.73 -9.27 9.52
C ASN A 220 -3.32 -7.85 9.97
N GLU A 221 -2.20 -7.32 9.47
CA GLU A 221 -1.78 -5.93 9.72
C GLU A 221 -2.43 -4.95 8.74
N GLU A 222 -3.04 -5.43 7.67
CA GLU A 222 -3.85 -4.60 6.77
C GLU A 222 -5.32 -4.69 7.15
N THR A 223 -5.99 -3.54 7.21
CA THR A 223 -7.43 -3.51 7.52
C THR A 223 -8.20 -2.93 6.32
N PRO A 224 -9.14 -3.71 5.71
CA PRO A 224 -9.55 -5.08 6.05
C PRO A 224 -8.46 -6.10 5.72
N ASP A 225 -8.48 -7.25 6.45
CA ASP A 225 -7.57 -8.36 6.18
C ASP A 225 -7.88 -8.98 4.80
N PRO A 226 -6.93 -8.96 3.84
CA PRO A 226 -7.15 -9.53 2.51
C PRO A 226 -7.16 -11.06 2.48
N VAL A 227 -6.63 -11.74 3.49
CA VAL A 227 -6.61 -13.21 3.61
C VAL A 227 -7.06 -13.66 5.00
N PRO A 228 -8.36 -13.53 5.34
CA PRO A 228 -8.86 -13.88 6.65
C PRO A 228 -8.45 -15.29 7.09
N ASN A 229 -8.04 -15.43 8.35
CA ASN A 229 -7.55 -16.65 9.01
C ASN A 229 -6.13 -17.11 8.60
N GLN A 230 -5.35 -16.27 7.93
CA GLN A 230 -3.94 -16.53 7.61
C GLN A 230 -3.11 -15.26 7.84
N ASP A 231 -2.42 -15.16 8.97
CA ASP A 231 -1.70 -13.94 9.36
C ASP A 231 -0.47 -13.65 8.50
N VAL A 232 0.24 -14.70 8.07
CA VAL A 232 1.46 -14.57 7.26
C VAL A 232 1.30 -15.37 5.96
N VAL A 233 1.31 -14.67 4.85
CA VAL A 233 1.11 -15.20 3.50
C VAL A 233 2.25 -14.78 2.59
N GLY A 234 2.27 -15.23 1.34
CA GLY A 234 3.26 -14.80 0.34
C GLY A 234 3.07 -13.34 -0.07
N TYR A 235 4.12 -12.75 -0.63
CA TYR A 235 4.09 -11.37 -1.10
C TYR A 235 3.01 -11.16 -2.16
N PRO A 236 2.12 -10.16 -2.04
CA PRO A 236 1.05 -9.92 -3.00
C PRO A 236 1.56 -9.52 -4.37
N ILE A 237 0.93 -10.03 -5.41
CA ILE A 237 1.25 -9.77 -6.82
C ILE A 237 0.03 -9.11 -7.46
N SER A 238 0.20 -7.98 -8.14
CA SER A 238 -0.93 -7.15 -8.57
C SER A 238 -0.80 -6.64 -10.01
N VAL A 239 -1.96 -6.34 -10.60
CA VAL A 239 -2.13 -5.73 -11.92
C VAL A 239 -3.06 -4.54 -11.77
N HIS A 240 -2.69 -3.39 -12.36
CA HIS A 240 -3.45 -2.14 -12.24
C HIS A 240 -3.69 -1.52 -13.62
N ALA A 241 -4.93 -1.12 -13.87
CA ALA A 241 -5.35 -0.27 -14.97
C ALA A 241 -5.83 1.08 -14.43
N ASN A 242 -6.15 2.04 -15.28
CA ASN A 242 -6.77 3.29 -14.87
C ASN A 242 -8.07 3.04 -14.10
N PHE A 243 -8.35 3.84 -13.09
CA PHE A 243 -9.53 3.71 -12.23
C PHE A 243 -10.87 3.65 -13.00
N ASP A 244 -10.98 4.36 -14.09
CA ASP A 244 -12.16 4.38 -14.95
C ASP A 244 -12.29 3.14 -15.86
N ALA A 245 -11.25 2.32 -15.99
CA ALA A 245 -11.26 1.08 -16.74
C ALA A 245 -11.95 -0.07 -15.97
N THR A 246 -12.33 -1.10 -16.70
CA THR A 246 -12.80 -2.37 -16.13
C THR A 246 -11.84 -3.47 -16.50
N LEU A 247 -11.23 -4.08 -15.47
CA LEU A 247 -10.30 -5.20 -15.59
C LEU A 247 -11.05 -6.50 -15.28
N SER A 248 -11.00 -7.46 -16.21
CA SER A 248 -11.48 -8.82 -15.99
C SER A 248 -10.31 -9.80 -16.07
N VAL A 249 -10.33 -10.82 -15.20
CA VAL A 249 -9.29 -11.83 -15.09
C VAL A 249 -9.80 -13.14 -15.69
N THR A 250 -9.07 -13.66 -16.67
CA THR A 250 -9.28 -15.02 -17.21
C THR A 250 -8.37 -16.01 -16.50
N ALA A 251 -7.08 -15.63 -16.29
CA ALA A 251 -6.12 -16.40 -15.52
C ALA A 251 -5.13 -15.44 -14.86
N PHE A 252 -4.74 -15.74 -13.62
CA PHE A 252 -3.69 -15.02 -12.92
C PHE A 252 -2.97 -16.01 -12.02
N THR A 253 -1.75 -16.37 -12.38
CA THR A 253 -0.99 -17.45 -11.73
C THR A 253 0.44 -17.03 -11.40
N VAL A 254 1.03 -17.70 -10.43
CA VAL A 254 2.44 -17.58 -10.06
C VAL A 254 3.00 -18.95 -9.75
N ARG A 255 4.23 -19.21 -10.18
CA ARG A 255 4.97 -20.44 -9.89
C ARG A 255 6.44 -20.18 -9.66
N GLN A 256 7.12 -21.07 -9.00
CA GLN A 256 8.58 -21.03 -8.94
C GLN A 256 9.15 -21.23 -10.35
N HIS A 257 10.17 -20.46 -10.71
CA HIS A 257 10.82 -20.57 -12.00
C HIS A 257 11.31 -22.00 -12.27
N GLY A 258 11.00 -22.53 -13.46
CA GLY A 258 11.29 -23.90 -13.83
C GLY A 258 10.32 -24.95 -13.27
N SER A 259 9.35 -24.57 -12.41
CA SER A 259 8.31 -25.49 -11.93
C SER A 259 7.16 -25.59 -12.93
N GLY A 260 6.58 -26.80 -13.06
CA GLY A 260 5.32 -27.03 -13.79
C GLY A 260 4.05 -26.77 -12.95
N THR A 261 4.18 -26.43 -11.66
CA THR A 261 3.04 -26.32 -10.74
C THR A 261 2.87 -24.87 -10.25
N ASP A 262 1.67 -24.33 -10.42
CA ASP A 262 1.29 -23.02 -9.90
C ASP A 262 1.09 -23.09 -8.37
N LEU A 263 1.41 -21.99 -7.68
CA LEU A 263 1.17 -21.86 -6.25
C LEU A 263 -0.33 -21.69 -5.97
N THR A 264 -0.78 -22.17 -4.81
CA THR A 264 -2.13 -21.87 -4.31
C THR A 264 -2.19 -20.40 -3.92
N VAL A 265 -3.16 -19.67 -4.48
CA VAL A 265 -3.31 -18.23 -4.26
C VAL A 265 -4.75 -17.85 -3.90
N ARG A 266 -4.90 -16.76 -3.16
CA ARG A 266 -6.15 -16.03 -3.07
C ARG A 266 -6.21 -15.00 -4.20
N LEU A 267 -7.27 -15.03 -4.99
CA LEU A 267 -7.53 -14.04 -6.03
C LEU A 267 -8.40 -12.91 -5.49
N LEU A 268 -7.94 -11.67 -5.63
CA LEU A 268 -8.67 -10.44 -5.32
C LEU A 268 -9.05 -9.74 -6.64
N THR A 269 -10.33 -9.59 -6.87
CA THR A 269 -10.95 -8.86 -7.99
C THR A 269 -12.24 -8.21 -7.51
N LYS A 270 -12.83 -7.34 -8.32
CA LYS A 270 -14.16 -6.79 -8.01
C LYS A 270 -15.24 -7.86 -7.78
N SER A 271 -15.11 -9.05 -8.35
CA SER A 271 -16.07 -10.15 -8.16
C SER A 271 -15.80 -11.00 -6.92
N THR A 272 -14.54 -11.20 -6.53
CA THR A 272 -14.16 -12.05 -5.39
C THR A 272 -14.01 -11.27 -4.08
N ASP A 273 -13.79 -9.95 -4.18
CA ASP A 273 -13.69 -9.00 -3.07
C ASP A 273 -14.38 -7.66 -3.43
N PRO A 274 -15.73 -7.66 -3.50
CA PRO A 274 -16.48 -6.55 -4.10
C PRO A 274 -16.45 -5.25 -3.30
N ILE A 275 -16.05 -5.29 -2.02
CA ILE A 275 -16.01 -4.11 -1.15
C ILE A 275 -14.67 -3.39 -1.29
N ASN A 276 -13.56 -4.12 -1.27
CA ASN A 276 -12.23 -3.53 -1.11
C ASN A 276 -11.43 -3.50 -2.41
N THR A 277 -11.77 -4.33 -3.40
CA THR A 277 -11.07 -4.37 -4.69
C THR A 277 -11.85 -3.59 -5.75
N ALA A 278 -11.24 -2.53 -6.28
CA ALA A 278 -11.80 -1.74 -7.37
C ALA A 278 -11.87 -2.55 -8.68
N ARG A 279 -12.77 -2.14 -9.60
CA ARG A 279 -12.93 -2.82 -10.90
C ARG A 279 -11.72 -2.72 -11.83
N SER A 280 -10.78 -1.82 -11.53
CA SER A 280 -9.60 -1.52 -12.35
C SER A 280 -8.34 -2.28 -11.94
N VAL A 281 -8.40 -3.08 -10.87
CA VAL A 281 -7.26 -3.77 -10.30
C VAL A 281 -7.55 -5.24 -10.05
N ALA A 282 -6.50 -6.05 -10.01
CA ALA A 282 -6.56 -7.42 -9.53
C ALA A 282 -5.26 -7.78 -8.79
N ALA A 283 -5.34 -8.71 -7.85
CA ALA A 283 -4.16 -9.28 -7.21
C ALA A 283 -4.34 -10.77 -6.94
N ILE A 284 -3.20 -11.45 -6.85
CA ILE A 284 -3.09 -12.78 -6.26
C ILE A 284 -2.16 -12.71 -5.05
N ILE A 285 -2.53 -13.43 -3.99
CA ILE A 285 -1.72 -13.54 -2.78
C ILE A 285 -1.43 -15.03 -2.59
N PRO A 286 -0.16 -15.48 -2.69
CA PRO A 286 0.20 -16.86 -2.37
C PRO A 286 -0.17 -17.18 -0.93
N LEU A 287 -0.86 -18.30 -0.68
CA LEU A 287 -1.34 -18.66 0.65
C LEU A 287 -0.21 -19.12 1.61
N ALA A 288 1.00 -19.32 1.10
CA ALA A 288 2.17 -19.60 1.90
C ALA A 288 3.29 -18.61 1.56
N PRO A 289 4.16 -18.26 2.53
CA PRO A 289 5.36 -17.46 2.25
C PRO A 289 6.17 -18.04 1.09
N LEU A 290 6.74 -17.15 0.28
CA LEU A 290 7.63 -17.52 -0.82
C LEU A 290 8.98 -17.98 -0.28
N LEU A 291 9.68 -18.81 -1.04
CA LEU A 291 11.05 -19.21 -0.70
C LEU A 291 12.01 -18.03 -0.88
N ALA A 292 13.02 -17.94 -0.03
CA ALA A 292 14.06 -16.92 -0.16
C ALA A 292 14.98 -17.18 -1.37
N ASN A 293 15.56 -16.11 -1.92
CA ASN A 293 16.50 -16.13 -3.05
C ASN A 293 15.97 -16.95 -4.25
N THR A 294 14.66 -16.89 -4.49
CA THR A 294 13.97 -17.72 -5.48
C THR A 294 13.28 -16.84 -6.52
N THR A 295 13.44 -17.18 -7.78
CA THR A 295 12.73 -16.51 -8.89
C THR A 295 11.35 -17.14 -9.08
N TYR A 296 10.35 -16.29 -9.29
CA TYR A 296 8.98 -16.67 -9.57
C TYR A 296 8.53 -16.12 -10.91
N ASP A 297 7.87 -16.96 -11.70
CA ASP A 297 7.24 -16.59 -12.96
C ASP A 297 5.76 -16.31 -12.72
N VAL A 298 5.28 -15.19 -13.24
CA VAL A 298 3.89 -14.75 -13.14
C VAL A 298 3.26 -14.66 -14.52
N SER A 299 2.02 -15.08 -14.62
CA SER A 299 1.22 -14.98 -15.85
C SER A 299 -0.14 -14.36 -15.54
N PHE A 300 -0.51 -13.34 -16.30
CA PHE A 300 -1.81 -12.70 -16.29
C PHE A 300 -2.43 -12.73 -17.67
N ILE A 301 -3.68 -13.18 -17.77
CA ILE A 301 -4.53 -13.16 -18.97
C ILE A 301 -5.86 -12.55 -18.56
N GLY A 302 -6.30 -11.55 -19.29
CA GLY A 302 -7.56 -10.87 -19.00
C GLY A 302 -7.94 -9.83 -20.05
N LYS A 303 -8.84 -8.92 -19.69
CA LYS A 303 -9.24 -7.79 -20.53
C LYS A 303 -9.25 -6.49 -19.73
N VAL A 304 -8.89 -5.40 -20.38
CA VAL A 304 -9.05 -4.04 -19.86
C VAL A 304 -10.01 -3.28 -20.77
N SER A 305 -11.20 -2.95 -20.25
CA SER A 305 -12.28 -2.28 -20.98
C SER A 305 -12.58 -2.98 -22.33
N GLY A 306 -12.59 -4.32 -22.33
CA GLY A 306 -12.86 -5.17 -23.49
C GLY A 306 -11.64 -5.54 -24.34
N ALA A 307 -10.52 -4.83 -24.24
CA ALA A 307 -9.28 -5.15 -24.95
C ALA A 307 -8.53 -6.30 -24.26
N ASP A 308 -8.09 -7.29 -25.03
CA ASP A 308 -7.31 -8.42 -24.50
C ASP A 308 -5.94 -7.97 -23.99
N VAL A 309 -5.57 -8.47 -22.83
CA VAL A 309 -4.29 -8.18 -22.17
C VAL A 309 -3.66 -9.48 -21.70
N THR A 310 -2.42 -9.71 -22.12
CA THR A 310 -1.57 -10.81 -21.62
C THR A 310 -0.28 -10.22 -21.12
N ARG A 311 0.16 -10.63 -19.93
CA ARG A 311 1.43 -10.25 -19.32
C ARG A 311 2.11 -11.48 -18.73
N SER A 312 3.40 -11.62 -19.00
CA SER A 312 4.26 -12.59 -18.35
C SER A 312 5.51 -11.87 -17.86
N TRP A 313 5.86 -12.09 -16.61
CA TRP A 313 7.03 -11.46 -15.99
C TRP A 313 7.59 -12.33 -14.87
N SER A 314 8.76 -11.98 -14.37
CA SER A 314 9.37 -12.66 -13.23
C SER A 314 9.91 -11.67 -12.22
N PHE A 315 10.04 -12.13 -10.98
CA PHE A 315 10.72 -11.41 -9.90
C PHE A 315 11.49 -12.39 -9.01
N THR A 316 12.46 -11.88 -8.24
CA THR A 316 13.28 -12.71 -7.33
C THR A 316 13.16 -12.21 -5.90
N THR A 317 12.90 -13.10 -4.98
CA THR A 317 12.84 -12.83 -3.54
C THR A 317 14.22 -12.60 -2.95
N ARG A 318 14.30 -12.00 -1.76
CA ARG A 318 15.51 -11.85 -0.95
C ARG A 318 15.72 -13.06 -0.04
#